data_36e90a4b98bd47d28b7e0108d48bbab1
#
_entry.id   36e90a4b98bd47d28b7e0108d48bbab1
#
_cell.length_a   1.000
_cell.length_b   1.000
_cell.length_c   1.000
_cell.angle_alpha   90.00
_cell.angle_beta   90.00
_cell.angle_gamma   90.00
#
_symmetry.space_group_name_H-M   'P 1'
#
loop_
_entity.id
_entity.type
_entity.pdbx_description
1 polymer ?
#
loop_
_entity_poly.entity_id
_entity_poly.type
_entity_poly.pdbx_seq_one_letter_code
_entity_poly.pdbx_strand_id
1 'polypeptide(L)'
;MVVVLTVSVIVGSQLAYVLNRFKFPGNGFIRNLYTIAALLPAVAMQVTVYQIMSDLHLVNSLGGYIIMSCGTDVISMYIFIQFMENIPLSLDESAIIDGANYWQIYWKIMLPLLKPAIVTSCILKGVGVYNEYYAANLYLMRKEIRTMALSLYTFVGPMGSKYNLICAGVIISLLPALIVFVCCQKQIYSGITAGAVKG
;
A
#
# COMPACT_ATOMS: atom_id res chain seq x y z
N MET A 1 4.67 5.73 -7.87
CA MET A 1 4.87 5.26 -6.48
C MET A 1 4.34 6.25 -5.44
N VAL A 2 4.81 7.51 -5.40
CA VAL A 2 4.37 8.50 -4.39
C VAL A 2 2.83 8.63 -4.34
N VAL A 3 2.17 8.85 -5.48
CA VAL A 3 0.70 8.96 -5.56
C VAL A 3 0.02 7.71 -5.00
N VAL A 4 0.48 6.51 -5.38
CA VAL A 4 -0.08 5.24 -4.91
C VAL A 4 0.03 5.13 -3.37
N LEU A 5 1.19 5.43 -2.81
CA LEU A 5 1.40 5.38 -1.35
C LEU A 5 0.53 6.39 -0.62
N THR A 6 0.50 7.65 -1.09
CA THR A 6 -0.30 8.71 -0.46
C THR A 6 -1.79 8.36 -0.45
N VAL A 7 -2.35 7.97 -1.60
CA VAL A 7 -3.77 7.62 -1.70
C VAL A 7 -4.09 6.39 -0.84
N SER A 8 -3.25 5.35 -0.90
CA SER A 8 -3.47 4.13 -0.12
C SER A 8 -3.42 4.38 1.39
N VAL A 9 -2.51 5.23 1.87
CA VAL A 9 -2.42 5.62 3.28
C VAL A 9 -3.67 6.38 3.70
N ILE A 10 -4.09 7.37 2.92
CA ILE A 10 -5.27 8.18 3.25
C ILE A 10 -6.52 7.28 3.29
N VAL A 11 -6.78 6.51 2.24
CA VAL A 11 -7.97 5.65 2.16
C VAL A 11 -7.92 4.56 3.23
N GLY A 12 -6.77 3.90 3.41
CA GLY A 12 -6.61 2.83 4.38
C GLY A 12 -6.74 3.29 5.83
N SER A 13 -6.15 4.42 6.18
CA SER A 13 -6.24 4.95 7.54
C SER A 13 -7.63 5.51 7.86
N GLN A 14 -8.34 6.11 6.87
CA GLN A 14 -9.74 6.52 7.03
C GLN A 14 -10.66 5.31 7.25
N LEU A 15 -10.50 4.27 6.42
CA LEU A 15 -11.26 3.05 6.58
C LEU A 15 -11.01 2.42 7.96
N ALA A 16 -9.75 2.31 8.38
CA ALA A 16 -9.37 1.81 9.68
C ALA A 16 -9.96 2.65 10.82
N TYR A 17 -9.97 3.99 10.67
CA TYR A 17 -10.57 4.91 11.63
C TYR A 17 -12.06 4.65 11.80
N VAL A 18 -12.80 4.54 10.69
CA VAL A 18 -14.23 4.24 10.73
C VAL A 18 -14.49 2.87 11.36
N LEU A 19 -13.77 1.83 10.96
CA LEU A 19 -13.95 0.48 11.49
C LEU A 19 -13.53 0.34 12.96
N ASN A 20 -12.60 1.14 13.44
CA ASN A 20 -12.13 1.06 14.83
C ASN A 20 -12.98 1.91 15.77
N ARG A 21 -13.34 3.15 15.38
CA ARG A 21 -14.00 4.13 16.27
C ARG A 21 -15.52 4.05 16.26
N PHE A 22 -16.10 3.62 15.14
CA PHE A 22 -17.56 3.62 15.00
C PHE A 22 -18.14 2.20 15.09
N LYS A 23 -19.14 2.04 15.97
CA LYS A 23 -19.94 0.83 16.06
C LYS A 23 -21.20 1.01 15.22
N PHE A 24 -21.30 0.29 14.12
CA PHE A 24 -22.47 0.30 13.24
C PHE A 24 -22.81 -1.11 12.77
N PRO A 25 -24.08 -1.39 12.40
CA PRO A 25 -24.46 -2.67 11.82
C PRO A 25 -23.66 -2.93 10.54
N GLY A 26 -22.97 -4.08 10.48
CA GLY A 26 -22.11 -4.43 9.33
C GLY A 26 -20.61 -4.15 9.53
N ASN A 27 -20.16 -3.50 10.60
CA ASN A 27 -18.72 -3.28 10.86
C ASN A 27 -17.94 -4.61 10.84
N GLY A 28 -18.43 -5.64 11.57
CA GLY A 28 -17.80 -6.96 11.58
C GLY A 28 -17.85 -7.64 10.21
N PHE A 29 -18.91 -7.46 9.44
CA PHE A 29 -19.01 -7.99 8.08
C PHE A 29 -17.93 -7.39 7.17
N ILE A 30 -17.73 -6.08 7.20
CA ILE A 30 -16.70 -5.40 6.39
C ILE A 30 -15.30 -5.90 6.79
N ARG A 31 -15.00 -6.02 8.08
CA ARG A 31 -13.70 -6.57 8.54
C ARG A 31 -13.49 -8.00 8.02
N ASN A 32 -14.50 -8.87 8.15
CA ASN A 32 -14.43 -10.23 7.65
C ASN A 32 -14.29 -10.29 6.13
N LEU A 33 -14.94 -9.40 5.39
CA LEU A 33 -14.83 -9.33 3.94
C LEU A 33 -13.38 -9.02 3.51
N TYR A 34 -12.72 -8.08 4.18
CA TYR A 34 -11.29 -7.81 3.94
C TYR A 34 -10.41 -9.01 4.27
N THR A 35 -10.70 -9.72 5.36
CA THR A 35 -9.96 -10.95 5.71
C THR A 35 -10.14 -12.03 4.67
N ILE A 36 -11.37 -12.25 4.19
CA ILE A 36 -11.66 -13.22 3.12
C ILE A 36 -10.96 -12.81 1.83
N ALA A 37 -11.00 -11.51 1.48
CA ALA A 37 -10.32 -10.99 0.29
C ALA A 37 -8.80 -11.24 0.32
N ALA A 38 -8.18 -11.21 1.50
CA ALA A 38 -6.75 -11.53 1.66
C ALA A 38 -6.42 -13.00 1.38
N LEU A 39 -7.38 -13.91 1.54
CA LEU A 39 -7.20 -15.34 1.28
C LEU A 39 -7.33 -15.68 -0.21
N LEU A 40 -7.89 -14.79 -1.01
CA LEU A 40 -8.03 -15.02 -2.45
C LEU A 40 -6.68 -14.87 -3.14
N PRO A 41 -6.28 -15.86 -3.97
CA PRO A 41 -5.04 -15.77 -4.73
C PRO A 41 -5.09 -14.58 -5.71
N ALA A 42 -4.19 -13.62 -5.54
CA ALA A 42 -4.15 -12.41 -6.36
C ALA A 42 -4.05 -12.74 -7.87
N VAL A 43 -3.32 -13.80 -8.23
CA VAL A 43 -3.18 -14.25 -9.62
C VAL A 43 -4.51 -14.72 -10.21
N ALA A 44 -5.33 -15.43 -9.42
CA ALA A 44 -6.65 -15.89 -9.87
C ALA A 44 -7.62 -14.73 -10.14
N MET A 45 -7.51 -13.66 -9.36
CA MET A 45 -8.35 -12.46 -9.52
C MET A 45 -7.95 -11.60 -10.73
N GLN A 46 -6.75 -11.78 -11.28
CA GLN A 46 -6.24 -10.93 -12.36
C GLN A 46 -7.08 -11.00 -13.64
N VAL A 47 -7.69 -12.14 -13.95
CA VAL A 47 -8.54 -12.27 -15.15
C VAL A 47 -9.73 -11.31 -15.08
N THR A 48 -10.44 -11.33 -13.95
CA THR A 48 -11.61 -10.45 -13.74
C THR A 48 -11.20 -8.97 -13.64
N VAL A 49 -10.12 -8.69 -12.91
CA VAL A 49 -9.59 -7.30 -12.81
C VAL A 49 -9.17 -6.78 -14.18
N TYR A 50 -8.53 -7.62 -15.02
CA TYR A 50 -8.14 -7.24 -16.35
C TYR A 50 -9.37 -6.91 -17.24
N GLN A 51 -10.44 -7.69 -17.16
CA GLN A 51 -11.69 -7.40 -17.87
C GLN A 51 -12.25 -6.04 -17.47
N ILE A 52 -12.40 -5.79 -16.17
CA ILE A 52 -12.90 -4.51 -15.65
C ILE A 52 -12.02 -3.34 -16.14
N MET A 53 -10.70 -3.48 -16.05
CA MET A 53 -9.77 -2.45 -16.51
C MET A 53 -9.85 -2.23 -18.02
N SER A 54 -10.10 -3.29 -18.79
CA SER A 54 -10.29 -3.21 -20.24
C SER A 54 -11.59 -2.49 -20.60
N ASP A 55 -12.69 -2.85 -19.96
CA ASP A 55 -14.01 -2.24 -20.18
C ASP A 55 -14.01 -0.73 -19.83
N LEU A 56 -13.23 -0.36 -18.81
CA LEU A 56 -13.02 1.04 -18.41
C LEU A 56 -11.98 1.77 -19.29
N HIS A 57 -11.40 1.13 -20.31
CA HIS A 57 -10.33 1.67 -21.15
C HIS A 57 -9.08 2.15 -20.37
N LEU A 58 -8.80 1.51 -19.24
CA LEU A 58 -7.68 1.84 -18.36
C LEU A 58 -6.44 0.96 -18.58
N VAL A 59 -6.53 -0.08 -19.40
CA VAL A 59 -5.39 -0.93 -19.78
C VAL A 59 -4.42 -0.11 -20.66
N ASN A 60 -3.13 -0.40 -20.53
CA ASN A 60 -2.05 0.28 -21.24
C ASN A 60 -1.99 1.80 -21.00
N SER A 61 -2.40 2.20 -19.79
CA SER A 61 -2.42 3.58 -19.30
C SER A 61 -1.73 3.65 -17.94
N LEU A 62 -0.79 4.59 -17.77
CA LEU A 62 -0.13 4.82 -16.49
C LEU A 62 -1.15 5.26 -15.42
N GLY A 63 -2.13 6.10 -15.79
CA GLY A 63 -3.20 6.53 -14.89
C GLY A 63 -4.05 5.35 -14.41
N GLY A 64 -4.44 4.46 -15.32
CA GLY A 64 -5.18 3.24 -14.98
C GLY A 64 -4.40 2.33 -14.03
N TYR A 65 -3.11 2.10 -14.30
CA TYR A 65 -2.25 1.31 -13.43
C TYR A 65 -2.09 1.93 -12.04
N ILE A 66 -1.97 3.26 -11.94
CA ILE A 66 -1.92 3.99 -10.66
C ILE A 66 -3.24 3.79 -9.92
N ILE A 67 -4.39 3.99 -10.55
CA ILE A 67 -5.72 3.83 -9.93
C ILE A 67 -5.88 2.41 -9.38
N MET A 68 -5.55 1.38 -10.19
CA MET A 68 -5.60 -0.01 -9.75
C MET A 68 -4.71 -0.26 -8.52
N SER A 69 -3.52 0.36 -8.48
CA SER A 69 -2.55 0.19 -7.40
C SER A 69 -2.89 1.00 -6.14
N CYS A 70 -3.77 2.00 -6.21
CA CYS A 70 -4.17 2.85 -5.10
C CYS A 70 -5.09 2.16 -4.08
N GLY A 71 -5.58 0.97 -4.37
CA GLY A 71 -6.43 0.20 -3.45
C GLY A 71 -5.76 -0.03 -2.09
N THR A 72 -6.58 -0.06 -1.04
CA THR A 72 -6.14 -0.41 0.30
C THR A 72 -5.90 -1.91 0.38
N ASP A 73 -4.69 -2.29 0.76
CA ASP A 73 -4.41 -3.69 1.08
C ASP A 73 -4.80 -4.04 2.52
N VAL A 74 -5.07 -5.32 2.74
CA VAL A 74 -5.53 -5.83 4.04
C VAL A 74 -4.47 -5.62 5.12
N ILE A 75 -3.20 -5.79 4.80
CA ILE A 75 -2.09 -5.66 5.75
C ILE A 75 -2.04 -4.23 6.29
N SER A 76 -2.06 -3.23 5.40
CA SER A 76 -2.07 -1.82 5.81
C SER A 76 -3.28 -1.47 6.66
N MET A 77 -4.47 -1.97 6.30
CA MET A 77 -5.69 -1.75 7.09
C MET A 77 -5.55 -2.29 8.51
N TYR A 78 -5.07 -3.52 8.68
CA TYR A 78 -4.90 -4.11 10.01
C TYR A 78 -3.78 -3.44 10.82
N ILE A 79 -2.69 -3.01 10.20
CA ILE A 79 -1.66 -2.20 10.85
C ILE A 79 -2.29 -0.94 11.44
N PHE A 80 -3.08 -0.20 10.67
CA PHE A 80 -3.75 1.01 11.16
C PHE A 80 -4.74 0.71 12.28
N ILE A 81 -5.55 -0.34 12.16
CA ILE A 81 -6.49 -0.76 13.22
C ILE A 81 -5.73 -1.06 14.52
N GLN A 82 -4.68 -1.87 14.47
CA GLN A 82 -3.89 -2.25 15.65
C GLN A 82 -3.25 -1.04 16.33
N PHE A 83 -2.72 -0.09 15.55
CA PHE A 83 -2.18 1.13 16.13
C PHE A 83 -3.28 2.00 16.77
N MET A 84 -4.45 2.10 16.15
CA MET A 84 -5.59 2.85 16.71
C MET A 84 -6.14 2.22 17.99
N GLU A 85 -6.09 0.91 18.14
CA GLU A 85 -6.50 0.21 19.36
C GLU A 85 -5.64 0.58 20.59
N ASN A 86 -4.40 1.03 20.36
CA ASN A 86 -3.54 1.52 21.42
C ASN A 86 -3.76 3.02 21.77
N ILE A 87 -4.58 3.73 20.99
CA ILE A 87 -4.90 5.13 21.24
C ILE A 87 -6.20 5.20 22.05
N PRO A 88 -6.17 5.77 23.28
CA PRO A 88 -7.34 5.84 24.13
C PRO A 88 -8.51 6.59 23.49
N LEU A 89 -9.73 6.10 23.68
CA LEU A 89 -10.96 6.76 23.19
C LEU A 89 -11.20 8.12 23.85
N SER A 90 -10.67 8.33 25.06
CA SER A 90 -10.76 9.60 25.76
C SER A 90 -10.18 10.80 25.01
N LEU A 91 -9.23 10.54 24.07
CA LEU A 91 -8.72 11.60 23.19
C LEU A 91 -9.79 12.09 22.21
N ASP A 92 -10.55 11.16 21.63
CA ASP A 92 -11.65 11.51 20.72
C ASP A 92 -12.77 12.23 21.50
N GLU A 93 -13.11 11.73 22.71
CA GLU A 93 -14.13 12.32 23.59
C GLU A 93 -13.77 13.73 24.04
N SER A 94 -12.53 13.96 24.47
CA SER A 94 -12.02 15.28 24.85
C SER A 94 -12.09 16.26 23.68
N ALA A 95 -11.68 15.82 22.48
CA ALA A 95 -11.75 16.66 21.29
C ALA A 95 -13.19 17.02 20.89
N ILE A 96 -14.15 16.10 21.10
CA ILE A 96 -15.58 16.38 20.87
C ILE A 96 -16.10 17.42 21.87
N ILE A 97 -15.70 17.35 23.14
CA ILE A 97 -16.03 18.34 24.16
C ILE A 97 -15.48 19.72 23.78
N ASP A 98 -14.26 19.76 23.20
CA ASP A 98 -13.65 20.99 22.67
C ASP A 98 -14.29 21.48 21.35
N GLY A 99 -15.36 20.81 20.87
CA GLY A 99 -16.11 21.21 19.67
C GLY A 99 -15.53 20.73 18.35
N ALA A 100 -14.56 19.79 18.36
CA ALA A 100 -14.04 19.23 17.13
C ALA A 100 -15.02 18.24 16.49
N ASN A 101 -15.19 18.31 15.18
CA ASN A 101 -15.92 17.29 14.43
C ASN A 101 -14.99 16.10 14.12
N TYR A 102 -15.58 14.95 13.74
CA TYR A 102 -14.82 13.72 13.45
C TYR A 102 -13.78 13.88 12.35
N TRP A 103 -14.00 14.74 11.37
CA TRP A 103 -13.04 15.05 10.32
C TRP A 103 -11.81 15.78 10.89
N GLN A 104 -12.02 16.72 11.80
CA GLN A 104 -10.95 17.42 12.49
C GLN A 104 -10.17 16.48 13.42
N ILE A 105 -10.86 15.60 14.14
CA ILE A 105 -10.24 14.56 14.98
C ILE A 105 -9.35 13.67 14.13
N TYR A 106 -9.86 13.16 13.00
CA TYR A 106 -9.07 12.33 12.11
C TYR A 106 -7.80 13.04 11.63
N TRP A 107 -7.92 14.24 11.06
CA TRP A 107 -6.77 14.92 10.45
C TRP A 107 -5.79 15.51 11.46
N LYS A 108 -6.29 16.08 12.57
CA LYS A 108 -5.45 16.83 13.52
C LYS A 108 -4.93 15.97 14.68
N ILE A 109 -5.59 14.88 15.01
CA ILE A 109 -5.24 14.04 16.16
C ILE A 109 -4.83 12.64 15.69
N MET A 110 -5.73 11.91 15.01
CA MET A 110 -5.50 10.52 14.70
C MET A 110 -4.39 10.30 13.68
N LEU A 111 -4.43 11.00 12.55
CA LEU A 111 -3.44 10.83 11.48
C LEU A 111 -2.00 11.14 11.94
N PRO A 112 -1.72 12.21 12.71
CA PRO A 112 -0.41 12.44 13.30
C PRO A 112 0.04 11.34 14.28
N LEU A 113 -0.87 10.83 15.11
CA LEU A 113 -0.57 9.74 16.05
C LEU A 113 -0.28 8.41 15.32
N LEU A 114 -0.86 8.21 14.15
CA LEU A 114 -0.62 7.04 13.29
C LEU A 114 0.71 7.11 12.52
N LYS A 115 1.52 8.13 12.69
CA LYS A 115 2.78 8.29 11.94
C LYS A 115 3.66 7.03 11.90
N PRO A 116 3.88 6.27 13.00
CA PRO A 116 4.65 5.03 12.93
C PRO A 116 3.98 3.97 12.04
N ALA A 117 2.66 3.81 12.14
CA ALA A 117 1.89 2.88 11.32
C ALA A 117 1.92 3.26 9.83
N ILE A 118 1.83 4.57 9.54
CA ILE A 118 1.94 5.11 8.18
C ILE A 118 3.30 4.77 7.58
N VAL A 119 4.38 4.98 8.32
CA VAL A 119 5.73 4.66 7.83
C VAL A 119 5.86 3.17 7.54
N THR A 120 5.39 2.30 8.45
CA THR A 120 5.41 0.85 8.27
C THR A 120 4.61 0.42 7.04
N SER A 121 3.39 0.92 6.89
CA SER A 121 2.54 0.65 5.73
C SER A 121 3.18 1.14 4.41
N CYS A 122 3.74 2.36 4.41
CA CYS A 122 4.45 2.90 3.25
C CYS A 122 5.66 2.06 2.83
N ILE A 123 6.40 1.53 3.79
CA ILE A 123 7.56 0.67 3.50
C ILE A 123 7.10 -0.64 2.89
N LEU A 124 6.16 -1.34 3.54
CA LEU A 124 5.67 -2.63 3.05
C LEU A 124 5.05 -2.52 1.66
N LYS A 125 4.12 -1.59 1.48
CA LYS A 125 3.48 -1.35 0.19
C LYS A 125 4.44 -0.78 -0.85
N GLY A 126 5.35 0.11 -0.44
CA GLY A 126 6.35 0.71 -1.32
C GLY A 126 7.29 -0.32 -1.92
N VAL A 127 7.79 -1.25 -1.11
CA VAL A 127 8.61 -2.38 -1.58
C VAL A 127 7.81 -3.26 -2.54
N GLY A 128 6.55 -3.57 -2.23
CA GLY A 128 5.67 -4.34 -3.11
C GLY A 128 5.48 -3.67 -4.47
N VAL A 129 5.08 -2.39 -4.48
CA VAL A 129 4.87 -1.61 -5.72
C VAL A 129 6.16 -1.43 -6.53
N TYR A 130 7.30 -1.26 -5.85
CA TYR A 130 8.60 -1.10 -6.51
C TYR A 130 9.04 -2.36 -7.24
N ASN A 131 8.81 -3.53 -6.63
CA ASN A 131 9.20 -4.83 -7.19
C ASN A 131 8.12 -5.45 -8.09
N GLU A 132 6.96 -4.79 -8.24
CA GLU A 132 5.85 -5.35 -8.99
C GLU A 132 6.18 -5.48 -10.48
N TYR A 133 6.27 -6.72 -10.91
CA TYR A 133 6.52 -7.09 -12.31
C TYR A 133 5.28 -7.65 -12.98
N TYR A 134 4.56 -8.56 -12.31
CA TYR A 134 3.51 -9.36 -12.93
C TYR A 134 2.33 -8.49 -13.40
N ALA A 135 1.76 -7.70 -12.51
CA ALA A 135 0.70 -6.78 -12.89
C ALA A 135 1.20 -5.72 -13.88
N ALA A 136 2.41 -5.17 -13.67
CA ALA A 136 3.00 -4.21 -14.61
C ALA A 136 3.12 -4.79 -16.02
N ASN A 137 3.47 -6.06 -16.16
CA ASN A 137 3.58 -6.73 -17.46
C ASN A 137 2.21 -6.91 -18.14
N LEU A 138 1.14 -7.13 -17.39
CA LEU A 138 -0.22 -7.24 -17.92
C LEU A 138 -0.80 -5.90 -18.38
N TYR A 139 -0.56 -4.85 -17.59
CA TYR A 139 -1.26 -3.57 -17.77
C TYR A 139 -0.43 -2.48 -18.46
N LEU A 140 0.91 -2.62 -18.59
CA LEU A 140 1.79 -1.62 -19.18
C LEU A 140 2.55 -2.19 -20.40
N MET A 141 1.84 -2.30 -21.52
CA MET A 141 2.40 -2.90 -22.74
C MET A 141 3.38 -1.96 -23.46
N ARG A 142 3.12 -0.64 -23.45
CA ARG A 142 3.98 0.36 -24.11
C ARG A 142 5.30 0.54 -23.36
N LYS A 143 6.41 0.61 -24.10
CA LYS A 143 7.75 0.72 -23.52
C LYS A 143 7.96 1.99 -22.68
N GLU A 144 7.31 3.08 -23.08
CA GLU A 144 7.47 4.41 -22.50
C GLU A 144 6.90 4.53 -21.08
N ILE A 145 5.98 3.62 -20.70
CA ILE A 145 5.29 3.66 -19.39
C ILE A 145 5.65 2.48 -18.49
N ARG A 146 6.64 1.67 -18.87
CA ARG A 146 7.07 0.50 -18.08
C ARG A 146 7.70 0.89 -16.76
N THR A 147 7.44 0.06 -15.74
CA THR A 147 8.15 0.17 -14.46
C THR A 147 9.62 -0.25 -14.59
N MET A 148 10.45 0.13 -13.62
CA MET A 148 11.85 -0.29 -13.57
C MET A 148 11.98 -1.82 -13.58
N ALA A 149 11.23 -2.50 -12.71
CA ALA A 149 11.20 -3.95 -12.63
C ALA A 149 10.83 -4.59 -13.98
N LEU A 150 9.77 -4.11 -14.64
CA LEU A 150 9.36 -4.61 -15.95
C LEU A 150 10.41 -4.35 -17.05
N SER A 151 11.11 -3.23 -16.98
CA SER A 151 12.14 -2.86 -17.97
C SER A 151 13.33 -3.81 -17.93
N LEU A 152 13.72 -4.34 -16.77
CA LEU A 152 14.81 -5.32 -16.65
C LEU A 152 14.51 -6.62 -17.38
N TYR A 153 13.26 -7.06 -17.37
CA TYR A 153 12.84 -8.28 -18.07
C TYR A 153 12.94 -8.18 -19.61
N THR A 154 13.02 -6.97 -20.16
CA THR A 154 13.20 -6.82 -21.63
C THR A 154 14.56 -7.31 -22.11
N PHE A 155 15.54 -7.45 -21.22
CA PHE A 155 16.86 -7.97 -21.51
C PHE A 155 16.98 -9.50 -21.34
N VAL A 156 15.91 -10.16 -20.87
CA VAL A 156 15.79 -11.61 -20.79
C VAL A 156 15.12 -12.09 -22.07
N GLY A 157 15.81 -12.86 -22.88
CA GLY A 157 15.28 -13.33 -24.16
C GLY A 157 15.36 -14.86 -24.31
N PRO A 158 14.48 -15.45 -25.15
CA PRO A 158 14.46 -16.90 -25.36
C PRO A 158 15.71 -17.42 -26.08
N MET A 159 16.44 -16.58 -26.81
CA MET A 159 17.68 -16.92 -27.51
C MET A 159 18.95 -16.48 -26.77
N GLY A 160 18.82 -16.11 -25.51
CA GLY A 160 19.92 -15.63 -24.66
C GLY A 160 19.60 -14.32 -23.98
N SER A 161 20.09 -14.16 -22.77
CA SER A 161 19.89 -12.98 -21.95
C SER A 161 21.13 -12.09 -22.02
N LYS A 162 20.92 -10.78 -22.05
CA LYS A 162 21.99 -9.77 -22.00
C LYS A 162 22.39 -9.53 -20.54
N TYR A 163 23.09 -10.50 -19.94
CA TYR A 163 23.42 -10.47 -18.50
C TYR A 163 24.17 -9.22 -18.07
N ASN A 164 25.05 -8.66 -18.90
CA ASN A 164 25.74 -7.41 -18.63
C ASN A 164 24.77 -6.23 -18.44
N LEU A 165 23.72 -6.14 -19.27
CA LEU A 165 22.69 -5.08 -19.15
C LEU A 165 21.76 -5.35 -17.97
N ILE A 166 21.44 -6.62 -17.71
CA ILE A 166 20.64 -7.02 -16.55
C ILE A 166 21.37 -6.63 -15.26
N CYS A 167 22.64 -7.00 -15.12
CA CYS A 167 23.43 -6.65 -13.94
C CYS A 167 23.57 -5.13 -13.75
N ALA A 168 23.84 -4.39 -14.82
CA ALA A 168 23.89 -2.91 -14.74
C ALA A 168 22.53 -2.33 -14.32
N GLY A 169 21.42 -2.81 -14.88
CA GLY A 169 20.07 -2.35 -14.53
C GLY A 169 19.69 -2.71 -13.09
N VAL A 170 20.09 -3.89 -12.59
CA VAL A 170 19.88 -4.27 -11.18
C VAL A 170 20.63 -3.33 -10.24
N ILE A 171 21.89 -2.98 -10.54
CA ILE A 171 22.65 -2.01 -9.74
C ILE A 171 21.94 -0.65 -9.72
N ILE A 172 21.49 -0.16 -10.87
CA ILE A 172 20.75 1.11 -10.97
C ILE A 172 19.45 1.07 -10.17
N SER A 173 18.71 -0.05 -10.24
CA SER A 173 17.44 -0.21 -9.51
C SER A 173 17.66 -0.38 -8.00
N LEU A 174 18.80 -0.89 -7.58
CA LEU A 174 19.13 -1.05 -6.17
C LEU A 174 19.40 0.30 -5.47
N LEU A 175 19.98 1.28 -6.17
CA LEU A 175 20.35 2.56 -5.58
C LEU A 175 19.19 3.31 -4.90
N PRO A 176 18.01 3.52 -5.55
CA PRO A 176 16.88 4.17 -4.89
C PRO A 176 16.38 3.38 -3.66
N ALA A 177 16.36 2.05 -3.76
CA ALA A 177 15.94 1.20 -2.65
C ALA A 177 16.90 1.31 -1.45
N LEU A 178 18.21 1.32 -1.69
CA LEU A 178 19.23 1.55 -0.65
C LEU A 178 19.09 2.92 0.00
N ILE A 179 18.88 3.98 -0.78
CA ILE A 179 18.70 5.33 -0.25
C ILE A 179 17.49 5.36 0.68
N VAL A 180 16.35 4.83 0.23
CA VAL A 180 15.12 4.75 1.05
C VAL A 180 15.36 3.94 2.31
N PHE A 181 16.04 2.79 2.20
CA PHE A 181 16.35 1.94 3.36
C PHE A 181 17.22 2.69 4.38
N VAL A 182 18.32 3.31 3.97
CA VAL A 182 19.20 4.06 4.87
C VAL A 182 18.47 5.22 5.55
N CYS A 183 17.60 5.93 4.83
CA CYS A 183 16.80 7.02 5.39
C CYS A 183 15.72 6.52 6.37
N CYS A 184 15.12 5.35 6.12
CA CYS A 184 13.97 4.84 6.85
C CYS A 184 14.32 3.71 7.83
N GLN A 185 15.57 3.26 7.95
CA GLN A 185 15.95 2.10 8.76
C GLN A 185 15.50 2.21 10.24
N LYS A 186 15.61 3.39 10.86
CA LYS A 186 15.19 3.61 12.25
C LYS A 186 13.67 3.38 12.40
N GLN A 187 12.88 3.87 11.45
CA GLN A 187 11.44 3.71 11.43
C GLN A 187 11.04 2.24 11.14
N ILE A 188 11.79 1.55 10.29
CA ILE A 188 11.60 0.12 10.01
C ILE A 188 11.77 -0.69 11.29
N TYR A 189 12.87 -0.48 12.00
CA TYR A 189 13.13 -1.19 13.26
C TYR A 189 12.08 -0.87 14.33
N SER A 190 11.69 0.41 14.51
CA SER A 190 10.66 0.78 15.49
C SER A 190 9.28 0.22 15.15
N GLY A 191 8.92 0.13 13.87
CA GLY A 191 7.66 -0.45 13.43
C GLY A 191 7.58 -1.97 13.65
N ILE A 192 8.67 -2.69 13.40
CA ILE A 192 8.75 -4.15 13.61
C ILE A 192 8.72 -4.47 15.12
N THR A 193 9.46 -3.72 15.94
CA THR A 193 9.50 -3.96 17.39
C THR A 193 8.18 -3.62 18.07
N ALA A 194 7.46 -2.59 17.64
CA ALA A 194 6.13 -2.27 18.16
C ALA A 194 5.09 -3.38 17.89
N GLY A 195 5.26 -4.16 16.80
CA GLY A 195 4.44 -5.32 16.49
C GLY A 195 4.87 -6.61 17.23
N ALA A 196 6.14 -6.71 17.62
CA ALA A 196 6.72 -7.94 18.22
C ALA A 196 6.61 -7.97 19.76
N VAL A 197 6.40 -6.85 20.44
CA VAL A 197 6.38 -6.76 21.93
C VAL A 197 5.02 -7.16 22.54
N LYS A 198 4.13 -7.84 21.79
CA LYS A 198 2.91 -8.46 22.32
C LYS A 198 3.05 -9.98 22.41
N GLY A 199 4.17 -10.46 22.95
CA GLY A 199 4.33 -11.84 23.38
C GLY A 199 4.52 -11.87 24.88
#